data_d62f0613352aea3760debe7e0d761d7d
#
_entry.id   d62f0613352aea3760debe7e0d761d7d
#
_cell.length_a   1.000
_cell.length_b   1.000
_cell.length_c   1.000
_cell.angle_alpha   90.00
_cell.angle_beta   90.00
_cell.angle_gamma   90.00
#
_symmetry.space_group_name_H-M   'P 1'
#
loop_
_entity.id
_entity.type
_entity.pdbx_description
1 polymer ?
#
loop_
_entity_poly.entity_id
_entity_poly.type
_entity_poly.pdbx_seq_one_letter_code
_entity_poly.pdbx_strand_id
1 'polypeptide(L)'
;VGSEMCIRDRCHGIDKQQPDVGCCVHGAYMADETDREQLRDAVARMPARFWQHRPEGVDEFLQHGEPEELEPWLEWDELDGDDGEPEPALKTPLVDGACIFANRAGWPTGAGCAIHQWALEAGEELTVVKPEVCWQLPIRRHEDYEERPDGEEILRTTIGEYDRRGWGNGGEDFDWYCSADPSCHIADEPLWKSQKTELIALLLSLIHI
;
A
#
# COMPACT_ATOMS: atom_id res chain seq x y z
N VAL A 1 18.92 -5.71 -14.78
CA VAL A 1 17.71 -4.91 -14.88
C VAL A 1 17.38 -4.55 -13.45
N GLY A 2 17.78 -3.33 -13.06
CA GLY A 2 17.73 -2.91 -11.68
C GLY A 2 16.31 -2.58 -11.24
N SER A 3 16.07 -2.85 -10.00
CA SER A 3 14.90 -2.58 -9.21
C SER A 3 14.44 -1.11 -9.25
N GLU A 4 13.63 -0.75 -10.22
CA GLU A 4 12.82 0.47 -10.18
C GLU A 4 11.50 0.17 -9.44
N MET A 5 11.63 -0.47 -8.27
CA MET A 5 10.50 -1.14 -7.65
C MET A 5 10.26 -0.61 -6.25
N CYS A 6 9.21 -0.04 -6.08
CA CYS A 6 8.36 0.31 -4.98
C CYS A 6 8.00 1.78 -4.98
N ILE A 7 8.91 2.62 -5.32
CA ILE A 7 8.66 4.04 -5.54
C ILE A 7 9.53 4.40 -6.72
N ARG A 8 9.08 5.24 -7.61
CA ARG A 8 9.89 5.77 -8.72
C ARG A 8 11.24 6.35 -8.25
N ASP A 9 11.43 6.49 -6.94
CA ASP A 9 12.60 7.03 -6.26
C ASP A 9 13.58 5.98 -5.70
N ARG A 10 13.61 4.76 -6.25
CA ARG A 10 14.61 3.72 -5.93
C ARG A 10 14.56 3.16 -4.51
N CYS A 11 13.38 2.79 -4.02
CA CYS A 11 13.27 1.96 -2.82
C CYS A 11 14.06 0.65 -3.00
N HIS A 12 14.91 0.33 -2.03
CA HIS A 12 15.72 -0.89 -2.06
C HIS A 12 14.90 -2.18 -1.85
N GLY A 13 13.60 -2.06 -1.56
CA GLY A 13 12.78 -3.20 -1.20
C GLY A 13 13.10 -3.73 0.19
N ILE A 14 12.54 -4.89 0.54
CA ILE A 14 12.84 -5.53 1.81
C ILE A 14 14.14 -6.32 1.69
N ASP A 15 15.11 -5.97 2.52
CA ASP A 15 16.35 -6.72 2.65
C ASP A 15 16.19 -7.89 3.64
N LYS A 16 16.64 -9.10 3.25
CA LYS A 16 16.68 -10.25 4.17
C LYS A 16 17.52 -10.02 5.42
N GLN A 17 18.49 -9.11 5.37
CA GLN A 17 19.36 -8.77 6.49
C GLN A 17 18.76 -7.69 7.39
N GLN A 18 17.72 -6.98 6.90
CA GLN A 18 16.96 -5.96 7.62
C GLN A 18 15.46 -6.13 7.28
N PRO A 19 14.84 -7.24 7.70
CA PRO A 19 13.44 -7.54 7.36
C PRO A 19 12.45 -6.54 7.97
N ASP A 20 12.87 -5.82 9.00
CA ASP A 20 12.07 -4.86 9.75
C ASP A 20 12.12 -3.44 9.15
N VAL A 21 12.70 -3.28 7.95
CA VAL A 21 12.82 -1.99 7.26
C VAL A 21 12.02 -2.03 5.97
N GLY A 22 11.06 -1.12 5.83
CA GLY A 22 10.28 -0.93 4.60
C GLY A 22 8.77 -0.89 4.79
N CYS A 23 8.06 -0.34 3.82
CA CYS A 23 6.61 -0.18 3.83
C CYS A 23 5.80 -1.49 3.88
N CYS A 24 6.43 -2.63 3.59
CA CYS A 24 5.74 -3.92 3.55
C CYS A 24 5.83 -4.72 4.86
N VAL A 25 6.48 -4.21 5.91
CA VAL A 25 6.67 -4.98 7.16
C VAL A 25 5.40 -5.12 7.99
N HIS A 26 4.42 -4.25 7.79
CA HIS A 26 3.15 -4.27 8.53
C HIS A 26 2.00 -4.92 7.75
N GLY A 27 2.21 -5.27 6.48
CA GLY A 27 1.13 -5.62 5.56
C GLY A 27 0.45 -4.37 4.99
N ALA A 28 -0.65 -4.57 4.27
CA ALA A 28 -1.46 -3.50 3.73
C ALA A 28 -2.88 -3.64 4.26
N TYR A 29 -3.34 -2.64 4.99
CA TYR A 29 -4.73 -2.56 5.44
C TYR A 29 -5.60 -2.06 4.30
N MET A 30 -6.76 -2.69 4.12
CA MET A 30 -7.76 -2.27 3.13
C MET A 30 -8.49 -1.02 3.65
N ALA A 31 -8.57 0.01 2.83
CA ALA A 31 -9.25 1.25 3.18
C ALA A 31 -10.77 1.06 3.27
N ASP A 32 -11.33 0.31 2.32
CA ASP A 32 -12.76 0.00 2.24
C ASP A 32 -12.99 -1.25 1.37
N GLU A 33 -14.26 -1.56 1.10
CA GLU A 33 -14.63 -2.70 0.24
C GLU A 33 -14.19 -2.49 -1.22
N THR A 34 -14.15 -1.25 -1.71
CA THR A 34 -13.67 -0.95 -3.07
C THR A 34 -12.19 -1.28 -3.21
N ASP A 35 -11.38 -0.94 -2.21
CA ASP A 35 -9.96 -1.27 -2.16
C ASP A 35 -9.72 -2.80 -2.14
N ARG A 36 -10.54 -3.53 -1.38
CA ARG A 36 -10.57 -5.00 -1.36
C ARG A 36 -10.89 -5.60 -2.72
N GLU A 37 -11.95 -5.10 -3.39
CA GLU A 37 -12.36 -5.55 -4.73
C GLU A 37 -11.26 -5.26 -5.77
N GLN A 38 -10.64 -4.09 -5.73
CA GLN A 38 -9.53 -3.75 -6.61
C GLN A 38 -8.32 -4.69 -6.43
N LEU A 39 -7.99 -5.02 -5.19
CA LEU A 39 -6.93 -5.99 -4.92
C LEU A 39 -7.30 -7.39 -5.47
N ARG A 40 -8.54 -7.83 -5.29
CA ARG A 40 -9.05 -9.11 -5.84
C ARG A 40 -8.92 -9.15 -7.36
N ASP A 41 -9.31 -8.08 -8.04
CA ASP A 41 -9.18 -7.96 -9.50
C ASP A 41 -7.71 -7.98 -9.95
N ALA A 42 -6.84 -7.31 -9.22
CA ALA A 42 -5.40 -7.34 -9.47
C ALA A 42 -4.82 -8.75 -9.33
N VAL A 43 -5.18 -9.46 -8.26
CA VAL A 43 -4.75 -10.85 -8.02
C VAL A 43 -5.26 -11.78 -9.12
N ALA A 44 -6.50 -11.61 -9.58
CA ALA A 44 -7.08 -12.43 -10.66
C ALA A 44 -6.32 -12.29 -11.99
N ARG A 45 -5.76 -11.10 -12.25
CA ARG A 45 -5.02 -10.81 -13.50
C ARG A 45 -3.53 -11.07 -13.39
N MET A 46 -2.97 -11.05 -12.17
CA MET A 46 -1.53 -11.20 -11.94
C MET A 46 -1.06 -12.64 -12.13
N PRO A 47 -0.14 -12.91 -13.07
CA PRO A 47 0.42 -14.26 -13.24
C PRO A 47 1.18 -14.73 -11.99
N ALA A 48 1.01 -16.00 -11.62
CA ALA A 48 1.62 -16.60 -10.44
C ALA A 48 3.15 -16.45 -10.36
N ARG A 49 3.84 -16.32 -11.50
CA ARG A 49 5.31 -16.13 -11.57
C ARG A 49 5.80 -14.85 -10.88
N PHE A 50 4.93 -13.84 -10.70
CA PHE A 50 5.28 -12.61 -10.00
C PHE A 50 5.25 -12.77 -8.49
N TRP A 51 4.57 -13.76 -7.94
CA TRP A 51 4.21 -13.84 -6.54
C TRP A 51 4.88 -14.99 -5.81
N GLN A 52 5.95 -14.71 -5.07
CA GLN A 52 6.76 -15.71 -4.36
C GLN A 52 5.98 -16.47 -3.29
N HIS A 53 5.20 -15.77 -2.49
CA HIS A 53 4.46 -16.32 -1.36
C HIS A 53 2.97 -16.51 -1.68
N ARG A 54 2.66 -16.86 -2.94
CA ARG A 54 1.28 -17.07 -3.37
C ARG A 54 0.64 -18.21 -2.58
N PRO A 55 -0.44 -17.96 -1.83
CA PRO A 55 -1.10 -19.00 -1.05
C PRO A 55 -1.63 -20.15 -1.91
N GLU A 56 -1.72 -21.33 -1.32
CA GLU A 56 -2.52 -22.41 -1.88
C GLU A 56 -4.00 -22.00 -1.88
N GLY A 57 -4.78 -22.51 -2.83
CA GLY A 57 -6.23 -22.20 -2.93
C GLY A 57 -6.58 -20.92 -3.65
N VAL A 58 -5.62 -20.03 -4.03
CA VAL A 58 -5.93 -18.78 -4.76
C VAL A 58 -6.72 -19.05 -6.04
N ASP A 59 -6.31 -20.03 -6.85
CA ASP A 59 -7.01 -20.32 -8.11
C ASP A 59 -8.41 -20.90 -7.89
N GLU A 60 -8.57 -21.71 -6.84
CA GLU A 60 -9.87 -22.27 -6.45
C GLU A 60 -10.80 -21.15 -5.94
N PHE A 61 -10.28 -20.27 -5.09
CA PHE A 61 -11.03 -19.12 -4.60
C PHE A 61 -11.47 -18.18 -5.73
N LEU A 62 -10.59 -17.86 -6.68
CA LEU A 62 -10.93 -16.99 -7.82
C LEU A 62 -11.97 -17.60 -8.74
N GLN A 63 -12.13 -18.93 -8.76
CA GLN A 63 -13.12 -19.64 -9.59
C GLN A 63 -14.45 -19.89 -8.87
N HIS A 64 -14.41 -20.10 -7.57
CA HIS A 64 -15.55 -20.63 -6.81
C HIS A 64 -15.83 -19.90 -5.49
N GLY A 65 -14.95 -18.96 -5.06
CA GLY A 65 -15.12 -18.23 -3.81
C GLY A 65 -16.36 -17.33 -3.83
N GLU A 66 -17.09 -17.32 -2.74
CA GLU A 66 -18.27 -16.44 -2.56
C GLU A 66 -17.81 -15.03 -2.15
N PRO A 67 -18.59 -13.96 -2.43
CA PRO A 67 -18.23 -12.58 -2.11
C PRO A 67 -17.96 -12.32 -0.62
N GLU A 68 -18.65 -13.04 0.27
CA GLU A 68 -18.52 -12.91 1.72
C GLU A 68 -17.36 -13.75 2.30
N GLU A 69 -16.77 -14.61 1.49
CA GLU A 69 -15.65 -15.44 1.90
C GLU A 69 -14.36 -14.64 1.93
N LEU A 70 -13.55 -14.88 2.98
CA LEU A 70 -12.27 -14.20 3.11
C LEU A 70 -11.25 -14.75 2.10
N GLU A 71 -10.64 -13.85 1.36
CA GLU A 71 -9.61 -14.17 0.38
C GLU A 71 -8.36 -14.81 1.02
N PRO A 72 -7.72 -15.80 0.38
CA PRO A 72 -6.50 -16.44 0.91
C PRO A 72 -5.31 -15.49 1.14
N TRP A 73 -5.38 -14.28 0.63
CA TRP A 73 -4.35 -13.24 0.77
C TRP A 73 -4.76 -12.10 1.70
N LEU A 74 -5.84 -12.26 2.47
CA LEU A 74 -6.28 -11.33 3.51
C LEU A 74 -6.45 -12.04 4.85
N GLU A 75 -6.31 -11.28 5.92
CA GLU A 75 -6.58 -11.70 7.29
C GLU A 75 -7.27 -10.58 8.08
N TRP A 76 -8.01 -10.96 9.12
CA TRP A 76 -8.56 -9.99 10.06
C TRP A 76 -7.50 -9.58 11.07
N ASP A 77 -7.44 -8.29 11.36
CA ASP A 77 -6.62 -7.66 12.38
C ASP A 77 -7.42 -6.54 13.06
N GLU A 78 -6.81 -5.78 13.92
CA GLU A 78 -7.40 -4.65 14.63
C GLU A 78 -6.57 -3.39 14.38
N LEU A 79 -7.26 -2.28 14.14
CA LEU A 79 -6.67 -0.93 14.11
C LEU A 79 -7.35 -0.08 15.17
N ASP A 80 -6.64 0.91 15.70
CA ASP A 80 -7.24 1.92 16.56
C ASP A 80 -8.18 2.79 15.73
N GLY A 81 -9.45 2.79 16.08
CA GLY A 81 -10.46 3.70 15.53
C GLY A 81 -10.24 5.16 15.98
N ASP A 82 -11.03 6.07 15.45
CA ASP A 82 -10.93 7.50 15.75
C ASP A 82 -11.12 7.83 17.23
N ASP A 83 -11.84 7.00 17.95
CA ASP A 83 -12.06 7.11 19.41
C ASP A 83 -10.96 6.42 20.23
N GLY A 84 -10.00 5.76 19.57
CA GLY A 84 -8.91 4.99 20.18
C GLY A 84 -9.32 3.60 20.66
N GLU A 85 -10.53 3.13 20.33
CA GLU A 85 -10.94 1.76 20.57
C GLU A 85 -10.56 0.86 19.38
N PRO A 86 -10.20 -0.42 19.59
CA PRO A 86 -9.85 -1.32 18.50
C PRO A 86 -11.04 -1.61 17.59
N GLU A 87 -10.86 -1.42 16.29
CA GLU A 87 -11.83 -1.77 15.27
C GLU A 87 -11.31 -2.89 14.35
N PRO A 88 -12.18 -3.82 13.93
CA PRO A 88 -11.80 -4.86 12.99
C PRO A 88 -11.34 -4.26 11.66
N ALA A 89 -10.21 -4.73 11.17
CA ALA A 89 -9.64 -4.29 9.90
C ALA A 89 -9.14 -5.47 9.08
N LEU A 90 -9.30 -5.39 7.76
CA LEU A 90 -8.72 -6.36 6.83
C LEU A 90 -7.34 -5.91 6.39
N LYS A 91 -6.40 -6.84 6.41
CA LYS A 91 -5.04 -6.58 5.89
C LYS A 91 -4.47 -7.77 5.14
N THR A 92 -3.39 -7.53 4.41
CA THR A 92 -2.58 -8.59 3.83
C THR A 92 -1.73 -9.28 4.91
N PRO A 93 -1.69 -10.63 4.96
CA PRO A 93 -0.90 -11.38 5.94
C PRO A 93 0.60 -11.10 5.82
N LEU A 94 1.31 -11.36 6.90
CA LEU A 94 2.77 -11.33 6.93
C LEU A 94 3.34 -12.74 6.75
N VAL A 95 4.29 -12.88 5.83
CA VAL A 95 5.07 -14.09 5.64
C VAL A 95 6.55 -13.75 5.83
N ASP A 96 7.21 -14.44 6.76
CA ASP A 96 8.62 -14.17 7.09
C ASP A 96 8.91 -12.69 7.39
N GLY A 97 8.02 -12.04 8.15
CA GLY A 97 8.18 -10.66 8.63
C GLY A 97 7.85 -9.57 7.62
N ALA A 98 7.18 -9.90 6.49
CA ALA A 98 6.69 -8.88 5.58
C ALA A 98 5.45 -9.33 4.80
N CYS A 99 4.75 -8.36 4.19
CA CYS A 99 3.56 -8.57 3.39
C CYS A 99 3.69 -9.77 2.45
N ILE A 100 2.64 -10.57 2.36
CA ILE A 100 2.56 -11.77 1.51
C ILE A 100 2.89 -11.47 0.03
N PHE A 101 2.66 -10.24 -0.43
CA PHE A 101 3.03 -9.80 -1.79
C PHE A 101 4.48 -9.34 -1.93
N ALA A 102 5.26 -9.31 -0.84
CA ALA A 102 6.65 -8.89 -0.90
C ALA A 102 7.56 -10.05 -1.29
N ASN A 103 8.07 -10.05 -2.51
CA ASN A 103 9.08 -10.98 -2.98
C ASN A 103 10.44 -10.70 -2.33
N ARG A 104 11.17 -11.74 -2.00
CA ARG A 104 12.52 -11.66 -1.40
C ARG A 104 13.60 -11.70 -2.47
N ALA A 105 14.80 -11.30 -2.06
CA ALA A 105 15.99 -11.38 -2.92
C ALA A 105 16.19 -12.80 -3.45
N GLY A 106 16.44 -12.92 -4.76
CA GLY A 106 16.60 -14.20 -5.45
C GLY A 106 15.33 -14.75 -6.11
N TRP A 107 14.17 -14.13 -5.92
CA TRP A 107 13.00 -14.44 -6.72
C TRP A 107 13.22 -14.03 -8.18
N PRO A 108 12.71 -14.78 -9.20
CA PRO A 108 13.01 -14.51 -10.62
C PRO A 108 12.62 -13.10 -11.10
N THR A 109 11.56 -12.52 -10.56
CA THR A 109 11.14 -11.14 -10.90
C THR A 109 11.84 -10.08 -10.05
N GLY A 110 12.67 -10.48 -9.08
CA GLY A 110 13.39 -9.61 -8.16
C GLY A 110 12.72 -9.46 -6.80
N ALA A 111 13.39 -8.75 -5.88
CA ALA A 111 12.83 -8.38 -4.59
C ALA A 111 11.83 -7.21 -4.76
N GLY A 112 10.84 -7.13 -3.86
CA GLY A 112 9.84 -6.07 -3.83
C GLY A 112 8.41 -6.54 -4.06
N CYS A 113 7.46 -5.62 -4.14
CA CYS A 113 6.04 -5.94 -4.26
C CYS A 113 5.71 -6.65 -5.58
N ALA A 114 5.13 -7.84 -5.52
CA ALA A 114 4.70 -8.64 -6.67
C ALA A 114 3.70 -7.89 -7.56
N ILE A 115 2.72 -7.23 -6.94
CA ILE A 115 1.70 -6.44 -7.66
C ILE A 115 2.37 -5.30 -8.43
N HIS A 116 3.30 -4.59 -7.80
CA HIS A 116 4.01 -3.49 -8.45
C HIS A 116 4.84 -3.97 -9.65
N GLN A 117 5.59 -5.08 -9.48
CA GLN A 117 6.40 -5.66 -10.55
C GLN A 117 5.56 -6.08 -11.74
N TRP A 118 4.44 -6.75 -11.46
CA TRP A 118 3.48 -7.13 -12.50
C TRP A 118 2.86 -5.91 -13.17
N ALA A 119 2.41 -4.92 -12.40
CA ALA A 119 1.80 -3.72 -12.96
C ALA A 119 2.73 -3.00 -13.94
N LEU A 120 4.01 -2.83 -13.58
CA LEU A 120 5.00 -2.21 -14.47
C LEU A 120 5.21 -3.02 -15.76
N GLU A 121 5.27 -4.36 -15.67
CA GLU A 121 5.43 -5.20 -16.87
C GLU A 121 4.18 -5.19 -17.75
N ALA A 122 2.99 -5.19 -17.15
CA ALA A 122 1.70 -5.22 -17.84
C ALA A 122 1.25 -3.83 -18.34
N GLY A 123 1.87 -2.76 -17.85
CA GLY A 123 1.45 -1.38 -18.16
C GLY A 123 0.17 -0.98 -17.43
N GLU A 124 -0.08 -1.57 -16.25
CA GLU A 124 -1.22 -1.25 -15.40
C GLU A 124 -0.94 -0.01 -14.54
N GLU A 125 -1.98 0.75 -14.22
CA GLU A 125 -1.89 1.91 -13.33
C GLU A 125 -1.81 1.44 -11.86
N LEU A 126 -0.79 1.88 -11.12
CA LEU A 126 -0.55 1.47 -9.73
C LEU A 126 -1.70 1.85 -8.80
N THR A 127 -2.34 2.98 -9.04
CA THR A 127 -3.49 3.48 -8.28
C THR A 127 -4.76 2.63 -8.46
N VAL A 128 -4.78 1.72 -9.43
CA VAL A 128 -5.92 0.83 -9.74
C VAL A 128 -5.68 -0.59 -9.24
N VAL A 129 -4.42 -1.00 -9.09
CA VAL A 129 -4.09 -2.41 -8.80
C VAL A 129 -3.48 -2.65 -7.43
N LYS A 130 -2.96 -1.60 -6.78
CA LYS A 130 -2.38 -1.71 -5.43
C LYS A 130 -3.38 -1.24 -4.38
N PRO A 131 -3.34 -1.80 -3.16
CA PRO A 131 -4.07 -1.24 -2.03
C PRO A 131 -3.79 0.26 -1.85
N GLU A 132 -4.80 0.99 -1.41
CA GLU A 132 -4.74 2.45 -1.31
C GLU A 132 -3.56 2.91 -0.45
N VAL A 133 -3.36 2.29 0.71
CA VAL A 133 -2.21 2.58 1.58
C VAL A 133 -0.86 2.36 0.90
N CYS A 134 -0.78 1.43 -0.08
CA CYS A 134 0.46 1.10 -0.77
C CYS A 134 0.81 2.04 -1.91
N TRP A 135 -0.20 2.54 -2.67
CA TRP A 135 0.09 3.44 -3.77
C TRP A 135 0.20 4.90 -3.35
N GLN A 136 -0.39 5.27 -2.22
CA GLN A 136 -0.27 6.63 -1.68
C GLN A 136 1.14 6.96 -1.20
N LEU A 137 1.89 5.97 -0.72
CA LEU A 137 3.25 6.24 -0.22
C LEU A 137 4.16 6.88 -1.29
N PRO A 138 4.92 7.90 -0.94
CA PRO A 138 5.12 8.53 0.39
C PRO A 138 4.17 9.72 0.68
N ILE A 139 3.10 9.89 -0.03
CA ILE A 139 2.10 10.94 0.21
C ILE A 139 0.88 10.37 0.91
N ARG A 140 0.20 11.21 1.68
CA ARG A 140 -1.04 10.86 2.35
C ARG A 140 -2.03 12.01 2.32
N ARG A 141 -3.30 11.65 2.23
CA ARG A 141 -4.43 12.54 2.46
C ARG A 141 -4.84 12.47 3.93
N HIS A 142 -4.92 13.61 4.58
CA HIS A 142 -5.47 13.78 5.92
C HIS A 142 -6.75 14.60 5.83
N GLU A 143 -7.75 14.20 6.56
CA GLU A 143 -9.05 14.86 6.63
C GLU A 143 -9.32 15.24 8.08
N ASP A 144 -9.50 16.55 8.34
CA ASP A 144 -9.77 17.11 9.65
C ASP A 144 -11.04 17.96 9.56
N TYR A 145 -11.94 17.79 10.52
CA TYR A 145 -13.08 18.69 10.68
C TYR A 145 -12.66 19.94 11.44
N GLU A 146 -12.90 21.11 10.86
CA GLU A 146 -12.56 22.40 11.45
C GLU A 146 -13.84 23.24 11.61
N GLU A 147 -14.13 23.66 12.87
CA GLU A 147 -15.25 24.55 13.14
C GLU A 147 -14.86 26.00 12.81
N ARG A 148 -15.65 26.65 11.97
CA ARG A 148 -15.50 28.06 11.62
C ARG A 148 -16.05 28.95 12.74
N PRO A 149 -15.63 30.24 12.79
CA PRO A 149 -16.16 31.22 13.76
C PRO A 149 -17.67 31.45 13.67
N ASP A 150 -18.30 31.12 12.56
CA ASP A 150 -19.76 31.18 12.34
C ASP A 150 -20.51 29.92 12.81
N GLY A 151 -19.77 28.90 13.30
CA GLY A 151 -20.31 27.62 13.77
C GLY A 151 -20.53 26.60 12.66
N GLU A 152 -20.10 26.88 11.43
CA GLU A 152 -20.11 25.88 10.36
C GLU A 152 -18.87 24.96 10.49
N GLU A 153 -19.10 23.65 10.36
CA GLU A 153 -18.05 22.65 10.29
C GLU A 153 -17.64 22.45 8.83
N ILE A 154 -16.35 22.53 8.57
CA ILE A 154 -15.78 22.27 7.25
C ILE A 154 -14.82 21.11 7.30
N LEU A 155 -14.85 20.25 6.27
CA LEU A 155 -13.83 19.23 6.06
C LEU A 155 -12.59 19.89 5.44
N ARG A 156 -11.48 19.87 6.18
CA ARG A 156 -10.18 20.29 5.67
C ARG A 156 -9.42 19.05 5.19
N THR A 157 -9.16 18.99 3.89
CA THR A 157 -8.32 17.95 3.32
C THR A 157 -6.91 18.51 3.10
N THR A 158 -5.92 17.81 3.63
CA THR A 158 -4.50 18.13 3.46
C THR A 158 -3.80 16.96 2.79
N ILE A 159 -3.13 17.22 1.67
CA ILE A 159 -2.24 16.24 1.02
C ILE A 159 -0.82 16.61 1.40
N GLY A 160 -0.14 15.72 2.08
CA GLY A 160 1.20 15.91 2.61
C GLY A 160 2.06 14.67 2.52
N GLU A 161 3.23 14.75 3.09
CA GLU A 161 4.12 13.61 3.26
C GLU A 161 3.54 12.65 4.32
N TYR A 162 3.71 11.36 4.09
CA TYR A 162 3.27 10.32 5.02
C TYR A 162 4.19 10.32 6.24
N ASP A 163 3.72 10.84 7.35
CA ASP A 163 4.49 10.89 8.59
C ASP A 163 4.29 9.62 9.45
N ARG A 164 5.15 9.44 10.47
CA ARG A 164 5.12 8.26 11.36
C ARG A 164 3.77 8.05 12.04
N ARG A 165 3.10 9.12 12.39
CA ARG A 165 1.81 9.06 13.10
C ARG A 165 0.70 8.55 12.18
N GLY A 166 0.88 8.74 10.89
CA GLY A 166 -0.06 8.30 9.89
C GLY A 166 -0.16 6.79 9.69
N TRP A 167 0.73 6.01 10.29
CA TRP A 167 0.73 4.54 10.19
C TRP A 167 0.00 3.85 11.35
N GLY A 168 -0.55 4.61 12.30
CA GLY A 168 -1.16 4.02 13.50
C GLY A 168 -0.13 3.34 14.40
N ASN A 169 -0.55 2.29 15.10
CA ASN A 169 0.31 1.50 15.97
C ASN A 169 1.45 0.86 15.16
N GLY A 170 2.70 1.11 15.59
CA GLY A 170 3.90 0.67 14.88
C GLY A 170 4.50 1.69 13.92
N GLY A 171 3.79 2.77 13.59
CA GLY A 171 4.35 3.84 12.76
C GLY A 171 5.54 4.54 13.40
N GLU A 172 5.66 4.51 14.73
CA GLU A 172 6.81 5.04 15.48
C GLU A 172 8.08 4.21 15.26
N ASP A 173 7.93 2.92 15.01
CA ASP A 173 9.02 1.98 14.75
C ASP A 173 9.41 1.94 13.27
N PHE A 174 8.68 2.67 12.44
CA PHE A 174 8.88 2.70 11.01
C PHE A 174 10.13 3.49 10.66
N ASP A 175 11.07 2.81 10.02
CA ASP A 175 12.30 3.45 9.57
C ASP A 175 12.04 4.23 8.27
N TRP A 176 12.20 5.55 8.32
CA TRP A 176 11.77 6.51 7.30
C TRP A 176 12.57 6.48 6.03
N TYR A 177 13.06 5.34 5.67
CA TYR A 177 13.81 5.28 4.46
C TYR A 177 12.95 5.51 3.19
N CYS A 178 11.63 5.41 3.29
CA CYS A 178 10.73 5.71 2.18
C CYS A 178 10.47 7.20 1.99
N SER A 179 10.55 8.01 3.05
CA SER A 179 10.22 9.44 3.00
C SER A 179 11.35 10.37 3.41
N ALA A 180 12.26 9.96 4.29
CA ALA A 180 13.28 10.84 4.85
C ALA A 180 14.73 10.37 4.66
N ASP A 181 14.98 9.13 4.25
CA ASP A 181 16.34 8.65 4.01
C ASP A 181 16.89 9.20 2.69
N PRO A 182 17.97 10.00 2.71
CA PRO A 182 18.58 10.53 1.49
C PRO A 182 18.99 9.48 0.47
N SER A 183 19.21 8.23 0.88
CA SER A 183 19.54 7.11 -0.02
C SER A 183 18.37 6.68 -0.90
N CYS A 184 17.14 7.00 -0.47
CA CYS A 184 15.91 6.72 -1.21
C CYS A 184 15.42 7.89 -2.06
N HIS A 185 15.92 9.11 -1.81
CA HIS A 185 15.54 10.34 -2.50
C HIS A 185 16.61 10.81 -3.48
N ILE A 186 17.03 9.93 -4.35
CA ILE A 186 18.07 10.21 -5.35
C ILE A 186 17.51 10.38 -6.77
N ALA A 187 16.19 10.60 -6.89
CA ALA A 187 15.55 10.87 -8.17
C ALA A 187 15.96 12.25 -8.72
N ASP A 188 16.09 12.34 -10.04
CA ASP A 188 16.41 13.58 -10.75
C ASP A 188 15.22 14.56 -10.76
N GLU A 189 14.02 14.09 -10.39
CA GLU A 189 12.79 14.88 -10.39
C GLU A 189 12.22 15.02 -8.96
N PRO A 190 11.64 16.18 -8.63
CA PRO A 190 10.97 16.37 -7.35
C PRO A 190 9.72 15.48 -7.24
N LEU A 191 9.39 15.05 -6.00
CA LEU A 191 8.33 14.12 -5.65
C LEU A 191 6.97 14.45 -6.32
N TRP A 192 6.57 15.72 -6.33
CA TRP A 192 5.29 16.14 -6.92
C TRP A 192 5.20 15.91 -8.43
N LYS A 193 6.32 15.69 -9.12
CA LYS A 193 6.33 15.29 -10.54
C LYS A 193 6.30 13.78 -10.69
N SER A 194 7.11 13.07 -9.92
CA SER A 194 7.18 11.61 -9.98
C SER A 194 5.89 10.96 -9.49
N GLN A 195 5.22 11.57 -8.51
CA GLN A 195 3.94 11.11 -7.93
C GLN A 195 2.71 11.85 -8.51
N LYS A 196 2.81 12.35 -9.74
CA LYS A 196 1.72 13.11 -10.36
C LYS A 196 0.43 12.31 -10.50
N THR A 197 0.52 11.04 -10.85
CA THR A 197 -0.64 10.16 -11.04
C THR A 197 -1.36 9.94 -9.72
N GLU A 198 -0.61 9.65 -8.67
CA GLU A 198 -1.09 9.45 -7.32
C GLU A 198 -1.72 10.72 -6.73
N LEU A 199 -1.08 11.87 -6.93
CA LEU A 199 -1.65 13.17 -6.53
C LEU A 199 -2.96 13.48 -7.26
N ILE A 200 -3.07 13.15 -8.54
CA ILE A 200 -4.31 13.32 -9.30
C ILE A 200 -5.38 12.37 -8.77
N ALA A 201 -5.05 11.11 -8.48
CA ALA A 201 -5.99 10.15 -7.93
C ALA A 201 -6.54 10.61 -6.58
N LEU A 202 -5.67 11.10 -5.67
CA LEU A 202 -6.06 11.67 -4.38
C LEU A 202 -6.98 12.89 -4.53
N LEU A 203 -6.74 13.77 -5.51
CA LEU A 203 -7.56 14.94 -5.77
C LEU A 203 -8.91 14.58 -6.39
N LEU A 204 -8.94 13.59 -7.29
CA LEU A 204 -10.19 13.18 -7.95
C LEU A 204 -11.13 12.45 -7.01
N SER A 205 -10.63 11.71 -6.03
CA SER A 205 -11.45 11.06 -5.01
C SER A 205 -12.23 12.07 -4.14
N LEU A 206 -11.75 13.32 -4.05
CA LEU A 206 -12.44 14.42 -3.35
C LEU A 206 -13.62 15.02 -4.15
N ILE A 207 -13.64 14.85 -5.46
CA ILE A 207 -14.66 15.46 -6.34
C ILE A 207 -15.92 14.58 -6.40
N HIS A 208 -15.82 13.34 -5.95
CA HIS A 208 -16.91 12.36 -5.97
C HIS A 208 -17.62 12.16 -4.62
N ILE A 209 -17.32 13.01 -3.63
CA ILE A 209 -18.03 13.04 -2.33
C ILE A 209 -19.28 13.93 -2.41
#